data_37b65cda0f5919b395eaf60192a30834
#
_entry.id   37b65cda0f5919b395eaf60192a30834
#
_cell.length_a   1.000
_cell.length_b   1.000
_cell.length_c   1.000
_cell.angle_alpha   90.00
_cell.angle_beta   90.00
_cell.angle_gamma   90.00
#
_symmetry.space_group_name_H-M   'P 1'
#
loop_
_entity.id
_entity.type
_entity.pdbx_description
1 polymer ?
#
loop_
_entity_poly.entity_id
_entity_poly.type
_entity_poly.pdbx_seq_one_letter_code
_entity_poly.pdbx_strand_id
1 'polypeptide(L)'
;MRIINRLSFLLITFLLGYSSVYSQTQADVKMGEILNGGDLFQLRNEYPNLRDSVSIKMLNLIADTQLGIGFNKLENAAVALDSLLLHHQNEMDGQTSIGMAALQGMNFLNLGMYEQAGKVGESLVNALKNSVPFEALYSFVFMEKVGNALANVPKPYLERPDLDVAVPMSVETVGRGKHIYIPVEVNGITKNYIFDTGCSFGNFVSEKYAKEAGLKIVADSIPVSGMEIGFVKLATADSMKIGELVYHNPVFMVAPPDNEIDSVFTFDGVLGYNFIRDAREIIIDNEAGKYIFPHKVSDGEPNMYLSSNTPRVRINYDEKPFDLILDTGNVKSDLGNKFAEIFPHAIEGLAEHTTSRGGFGGISQITAVTLPKFCFKAAGTTVTLYDTEVVKKAESSNQLFSGSLGADFVLSFKRLAINYQNMFIRGE
;
A
#
# COMPACT_ATOMS: atom_id res chain seq x y z
N MET A 1 -19.32 1.00 17.94
CA MET A 1 -17.90 1.37 17.78
C MET A 1 -16.93 0.18 17.49
N ARG A 2 -17.39 -1.04 17.22
CA ARG A 2 -16.55 -2.24 16.93
C ARG A 2 -16.54 -2.69 15.46
N ILE A 3 -17.27 -2.06 14.56
CA ILE A 3 -17.51 -2.54 13.19
C ILE A 3 -16.64 -1.80 12.15
N ILE A 4 -16.09 -0.64 12.46
CA ILE A 4 -15.64 0.35 11.48
C ILE A 4 -14.14 0.26 11.15
N ASN A 5 -13.29 -0.22 12.06
CA ASN A 5 -11.84 -0.35 11.81
C ASN A 5 -11.43 -1.60 11.00
N ARG A 6 -12.39 -2.34 10.42
CA ARG A 6 -12.13 -3.56 9.65
C ARG A 6 -12.06 -3.36 8.14
N LEU A 7 -12.29 -2.16 7.64
CA LEU A 7 -12.21 -1.88 6.19
C LEU A 7 -10.76 -1.78 5.66
N SER A 8 -9.77 -1.59 6.54
CA SER A 8 -8.34 -1.70 6.17
C SER A 8 -7.86 -3.14 6.04
N PHE A 9 -8.59 -4.09 6.61
CA PHE A 9 -8.45 -5.54 6.47
C PHE A 9 -9.84 -6.10 6.29
N LEU A 10 -10.31 -6.25 5.06
CA LEU A 10 -11.39 -7.16 4.77
C LEU A 10 -10.89 -8.59 5.02
N LEU A 11 -10.72 -8.94 6.29
CA LEU A 11 -10.91 -10.31 6.74
C LEU A 11 -12.39 -10.57 6.56
N ILE A 12 -12.75 -11.09 5.40
CA ILE A 12 -14.07 -11.62 5.13
C ILE A 12 -14.22 -12.83 6.05
N THR A 13 -14.73 -12.60 7.25
CA THR A 13 -15.21 -13.70 8.10
C THR A 13 -16.46 -14.23 7.42
N PHE A 14 -16.30 -15.22 6.57
CA PHE A 14 -17.39 -16.02 6.07
C PHE A 14 -18.00 -16.77 7.25
N LEU A 15 -19.01 -16.19 7.89
CA LEU A 15 -19.98 -16.94 8.66
C LEU A 15 -20.81 -17.71 7.61
N LEU A 16 -20.43 -18.97 7.37
CA LEU A 16 -21.19 -19.94 6.59
C LEU A 16 -22.52 -20.23 7.31
N GLY A 17 -23.40 -19.23 7.30
CA GLY A 17 -24.78 -19.34 7.75
C GLY A 17 -25.73 -19.46 6.56
N TYR A 18 -25.49 -20.40 5.64
CA TYR A 18 -26.44 -20.73 4.58
C TYR A 18 -26.89 -22.17 4.68
N SER A 19 -28.10 -22.35 5.17
CA SER A 19 -28.96 -23.47 4.89
C SER A 19 -29.49 -23.37 3.45
N SER A 20 -28.65 -23.57 2.44
CA SER A 20 -29.11 -23.83 1.08
C SER A 20 -28.53 -25.14 0.57
N VAL A 21 -29.39 -25.95 0.09
CA VAL A 21 -29.51 -27.29 -0.47
C VAL A 21 -28.30 -27.80 -1.33
N TYR A 22 -27.15 -27.18 -1.33
CA TYR A 22 -25.94 -27.70 -1.95
C TYR A 22 -25.02 -28.26 -0.85
N SER A 23 -24.78 -29.55 -0.89
CA SER A 23 -23.74 -30.18 -0.09
C SER A 23 -22.40 -29.58 -0.47
N GLN A 24 -21.80 -28.79 0.43
CA GLN A 24 -20.46 -28.24 0.24
C GLN A 24 -19.45 -29.37 0.02
N THR A 25 -18.62 -29.26 -0.98
CA THR A 25 -17.52 -30.21 -1.20
C THR A 25 -16.40 -29.96 -0.19
N GLN A 26 -15.51 -30.93 0.01
CA GLN A 26 -14.30 -30.70 0.81
C GLN A 26 -13.43 -29.57 0.24
N ALA A 27 -13.44 -29.40 -1.09
CA ALA A 27 -12.72 -28.33 -1.75
C ALA A 27 -13.34 -26.96 -1.44
N ASP A 28 -14.68 -26.84 -1.35
CA ASP A 28 -15.34 -25.60 -0.96
C ASP A 28 -14.98 -25.19 0.47
N VAL A 29 -15.01 -26.14 1.41
CA VAL A 29 -14.62 -25.91 2.81
C VAL A 29 -13.16 -25.44 2.89
N LYS A 30 -12.25 -26.18 2.25
CA LYS A 30 -10.83 -25.84 2.25
C LYS A 30 -10.56 -24.47 1.61
N MET A 31 -11.25 -24.13 0.52
CA MET A 31 -11.13 -22.81 -0.11
C MET A 31 -11.62 -21.71 0.84
N GLY A 32 -12.74 -21.90 1.51
CA GLY A 32 -13.24 -20.96 2.51
C GLY A 32 -12.26 -20.75 3.67
N GLU A 33 -11.61 -21.80 4.15
CA GLU A 33 -10.56 -21.70 5.18
C GLU A 33 -9.35 -20.89 4.72
N ILE A 34 -8.85 -21.12 3.51
CA ILE A 34 -7.71 -20.38 2.93
C ILE A 34 -8.06 -18.91 2.76
N LEU A 35 -9.25 -18.60 2.19
CA LEU A 35 -9.71 -17.22 2.00
C LEU A 35 -9.87 -16.48 3.33
N ASN A 36 -10.42 -17.16 4.36
CA ASN A 36 -10.57 -16.59 5.70
C ASN A 36 -9.24 -16.43 6.45
N GLY A 37 -8.25 -17.29 6.16
CA GLY A 37 -6.91 -17.19 6.71
C GLY A 37 -6.15 -15.95 6.26
N GLY A 38 -6.50 -15.40 5.09
CA GLY A 38 -5.93 -14.15 4.56
C GLY A 38 -4.45 -14.24 4.16
N ASP A 39 -3.87 -15.44 4.08
CA ASP A 39 -2.52 -15.65 3.58
C ASP A 39 -2.52 -15.76 2.06
N LEU A 40 -2.17 -14.67 1.37
CA LEU A 40 -2.16 -14.61 -0.09
C LEU A 40 -1.13 -15.53 -0.74
N PHE A 41 -0.03 -15.84 -0.06
CA PHE A 41 0.95 -16.81 -0.58
C PHE A 41 0.42 -18.24 -0.47
N GLN A 42 -0.27 -18.57 0.63
CA GLN A 42 -0.96 -19.84 0.74
C GLN A 42 -2.03 -19.96 -0.35
N LEU A 43 -2.87 -18.94 -0.51
CA LEU A 43 -3.90 -18.90 -1.56
C LEU A 43 -3.27 -19.10 -2.95
N ARG A 44 -2.21 -18.36 -3.28
CA ARG A 44 -1.51 -18.47 -4.57
C ARG A 44 -0.99 -19.89 -4.84
N ASN A 45 -0.47 -20.54 -3.81
CA ASN A 45 0.15 -21.86 -3.95
C ASN A 45 -0.88 -23.00 -4.03
N GLU A 46 -1.99 -22.90 -3.28
CA GLU A 46 -2.99 -23.98 -3.18
C GLU A 46 -4.13 -23.83 -4.19
N TYR A 47 -4.51 -22.61 -4.56
CA TYR A 47 -5.64 -22.34 -5.44
C TYR A 47 -5.59 -23.06 -6.80
N PRO A 48 -4.46 -23.11 -7.53
CA PRO A 48 -4.40 -23.81 -8.82
C PRO A 48 -4.81 -25.28 -8.74
N ASN A 49 -4.56 -25.93 -7.60
CA ASN A 49 -4.88 -27.35 -7.38
C ASN A 49 -6.34 -27.54 -6.87
N LEU A 50 -6.96 -26.50 -6.35
CA LEU A 50 -8.33 -26.57 -5.78
C LEU A 50 -9.39 -26.06 -6.76
N ARG A 51 -9.04 -25.15 -7.64
CA ARG A 51 -9.95 -24.36 -8.47
C ARG A 51 -11.03 -25.18 -9.17
N ASP A 52 -10.63 -26.26 -9.84
CA ASP A 52 -11.54 -27.10 -10.62
C ASP A 52 -12.42 -28.02 -9.75
N SER A 53 -12.06 -28.21 -8.48
CA SER A 53 -12.80 -29.01 -7.50
C SER A 53 -13.75 -28.18 -6.66
N VAL A 54 -13.60 -26.85 -6.66
CA VAL A 54 -14.51 -25.92 -5.96
C VAL A 54 -15.80 -25.79 -6.74
N SER A 55 -16.92 -26.19 -6.11
CA SER A 55 -18.25 -26.15 -6.74
C SER A 55 -18.93 -24.79 -6.60
N ILE A 56 -18.59 -24.02 -5.57
CA ILE A 56 -19.14 -22.69 -5.28
C ILE A 56 -18.36 -21.64 -6.08
N LYS A 57 -18.88 -21.22 -7.24
CA LYS A 57 -18.22 -20.29 -8.16
C LYS A 57 -17.79 -18.97 -7.48
N MET A 58 -18.58 -18.47 -6.55
CA MET A 58 -18.29 -17.25 -5.79
C MET A 58 -16.93 -17.34 -5.07
N LEU A 59 -16.56 -18.51 -4.49
CA LEU A 59 -15.26 -18.68 -3.82
C LEU A 59 -14.08 -18.54 -4.79
N ASN A 60 -14.20 -19.09 -6.02
CA ASN A 60 -13.20 -18.93 -7.07
C ASN A 60 -13.06 -17.47 -7.49
N LEU A 61 -14.16 -16.73 -7.64
CA LEU A 61 -14.12 -15.30 -7.99
C LEU A 61 -13.50 -14.44 -6.88
N ILE A 62 -13.76 -14.77 -5.60
CA ILE A 62 -13.09 -14.10 -4.48
C ILE A 62 -11.59 -14.41 -4.49
N ALA A 63 -11.19 -15.64 -4.74
CA ALA A 63 -9.78 -16.01 -4.88
C ALA A 63 -9.10 -15.27 -6.04
N ASP A 64 -9.72 -15.25 -7.22
CA ASP A 64 -9.23 -14.51 -8.39
C ASP A 64 -9.10 -13.00 -8.09
N THR A 65 -10.06 -12.42 -7.35
CA THR A 65 -10.01 -11.01 -6.91
C THR A 65 -8.83 -10.77 -5.97
N GLN A 66 -8.69 -11.57 -4.92
CA GLN A 66 -7.63 -11.40 -3.92
C GLN A 66 -6.24 -11.57 -4.54
N LEU A 67 -6.06 -12.59 -5.39
CA LEU A 67 -4.81 -12.83 -6.12
C LEU A 67 -4.54 -11.73 -7.15
N GLY A 68 -5.57 -11.27 -7.85
CA GLY A 68 -5.45 -10.19 -8.83
C GLY A 68 -4.97 -8.88 -8.19
N ILE A 69 -5.58 -8.45 -7.09
CA ILE A 69 -5.16 -7.25 -6.36
C ILE A 69 -3.81 -7.46 -5.69
N GLY A 70 -3.65 -8.55 -4.95
CA GLY A 70 -2.44 -8.81 -4.17
C GLY A 70 -1.17 -8.97 -5.02
N PHE A 71 -1.29 -9.56 -6.20
CA PHE A 71 -0.14 -9.77 -7.10
C PHE A 71 -0.15 -8.82 -8.31
N ASN A 72 -0.79 -7.64 -8.17
CA ASN A 72 -0.78 -6.56 -9.14
C ASN A 72 -1.25 -6.97 -10.55
N LYS A 73 -2.29 -7.82 -10.63
CA LYS A 73 -3.00 -8.21 -11.86
C LYS A 73 -4.38 -7.57 -11.87
N LEU A 74 -4.39 -6.24 -11.91
CA LEU A 74 -5.57 -5.41 -11.65
C LEU A 74 -6.71 -5.64 -12.67
N GLU A 75 -6.38 -5.93 -13.93
CA GLU A 75 -7.36 -6.25 -14.96
C GLU A 75 -8.08 -7.58 -14.67
N ASN A 76 -7.33 -8.59 -14.19
CA ASN A 76 -7.92 -9.86 -13.78
C ASN A 76 -8.84 -9.68 -12.57
N ALA A 77 -8.43 -8.86 -11.61
CA ALA A 77 -9.27 -8.53 -10.44
C ALA A 77 -10.55 -7.80 -10.87
N ALA A 78 -10.49 -6.89 -11.85
CA ALA A 78 -11.66 -6.18 -12.35
C ALA A 78 -12.70 -7.17 -12.94
N VAL A 79 -12.26 -8.12 -13.76
CA VAL A 79 -13.15 -9.15 -14.35
C VAL A 79 -13.81 -10.02 -13.26
N ALA A 80 -13.06 -10.42 -12.24
CA ALA A 80 -13.58 -11.22 -11.13
C ALA A 80 -14.58 -10.43 -10.29
N LEU A 81 -14.28 -9.16 -9.97
CA LEU A 81 -15.15 -8.27 -9.21
C LEU A 81 -16.44 -7.96 -9.96
N ASP A 82 -16.37 -7.69 -11.27
CA ASP A 82 -17.55 -7.47 -12.10
C ASP A 82 -18.47 -8.70 -12.06
N SER A 83 -17.91 -9.91 -12.19
CA SER A 83 -18.68 -11.15 -12.11
C SER A 83 -19.31 -11.37 -10.73
N LEU A 84 -18.57 -11.08 -9.64
CA LEU A 84 -19.07 -11.16 -8.27
C LEU A 84 -20.27 -10.24 -8.05
N LEU A 85 -20.13 -8.97 -8.40
CA LEU A 85 -21.13 -7.95 -8.12
C LEU A 85 -22.34 -8.03 -9.06
N LEU A 86 -22.19 -8.52 -10.30
CA LEU A 86 -23.31 -8.67 -11.24
C LEU A 86 -24.11 -9.96 -11.00
N HIS A 87 -23.45 -11.06 -10.61
CA HIS A 87 -24.11 -12.38 -10.64
C HIS A 87 -24.20 -13.06 -9.28
N HIS A 88 -23.39 -12.65 -8.29
CA HIS A 88 -23.30 -13.32 -7.00
C HIS A 88 -23.59 -12.40 -5.80
N GLN A 89 -24.09 -11.18 -6.02
CA GLN A 89 -24.37 -10.22 -4.95
C GLN A 89 -25.38 -10.77 -3.92
N ASN A 90 -26.38 -11.52 -4.37
CA ASN A 90 -27.38 -12.12 -3.49
C ASN A 90 -26.86 -13.31 -2.67
N GLU A 91 -25.68 -13.84 -3.00
CA GLU A 91 -25.01 -14.91 -2.28
C GLU A 91 -24.07 -14.37 -1.19
N MET A 92 -23.81 -13.06 -1.19
CA MET A 92 -22.97 -12.37 -0.23
C MET A 92 -23.83 -11.65 0.82
N ASP A 93 -23.35 -11.58 2.05
CA ASP A 93 -23.92 -10.66 3.03
C ASP A 93 -23.63 -9.19 2.67
N GLY A 94 -24.35 -8.26 3.30
CA GLY A 94 -24.24 -6.85 2.99
C GLY A 94 -22.83 -6.28 3.24
N GLN A 95 -22.10 -6.77 4.23
CA GLN A 95 -20.75 -6.31 4.55
C GLN A 95 -19.77 -6.78 3.47
N THR A 96 -19.85 -8.02 3.05
CA THR A 96 -19.05 -8.59 1.97
C THR A 96 -19.31 -7.86 0.65
N SER A 97 -20.60 -7.61 0.32
CA SER A 97 -20.97 -6.86 -0.90
C SER A 97 -20.41 -5.45 -0.93
N ILE A 98 -20.50 -4.71 0.19
CA ILE A 98 -19.90 -3.37 0.35
C ILE A 98 -18.38 -3.45 0.16
N GLY A 99 -17.74 -4.44 0.76
CA GLY A 99 -16.30 -4.63 0.64
C GLY A 99 -15.86 -4.92 -0.79
N MET A 100 -16.55 -5.78 -1.52
CA MET A 100 -16.25 -6.07 -2.92
C MET A 100 -16.47 -4.85 -3.82
N ALA A 101 -17.54 -4.08 -3.59
CA ALA A 101 -17.75 -2.81 -4.29
C ALA A 101 -16.65 -1.79 -4.00
N ALA A 102 -16.20 -1.68 -2.74
CA ALA A 102 -15.08 -0.80 -2.39
C ALA A 102 -13.77 -1.23 -3.07
N LEU A 103 -13.48 -2.53 -3.10
CA LEU A 103 -12.33 -3.07 -3.85
C LEU A 103 -12.43 -2.77 -5.34
N GLN A 104 -13.61 -2.92 -5.95
CA GLN A 104 -13.84 -2.59 -7.36
C GLN A 104 -13.56 -1.12 -7.66
N GLY A 105 -14.10 -0.20 -6.85
CA GLY A 105 -13.88 1.22 -7.04
C GLY A 105 -12.41 1.63 -6.88
N MET A 106 -11.70 1.10 -5.88
CA MET A 106 -10.25 1.33 -5.73
C MET A 106 -9.46 0.73 -6.90
N ASN A 107 -9.85 -0.45 -7.38
CA ASN A 107 -9.24 -1.06 -8.55
C ASN A 107 -9.46 -0.21 -9.81
N PHE A 108 -10.64 0.37 -9.98
CA PHE A 108 -10.93 1.32 -11.07
C PHE A 108 -10.06 2.58 -10.98
N LEU A 109 -9.83 3.16 -9.78
CA LEU A 109 -8.87 4.26 -9.62
C LEU A 109 -7.47 3.86 -10.08
N ASN A 110 -7.01 2.68 -9.66
CA ASN A 110 -5.69 2.16 -10.03
C ASN A 110 -5.55 1.89 -11.55
N LEU A 111 -6.64 1.51 -12.21
CA LEU A 111 -6.70 1.31 -13.66
C LEU A 111 -6.91 2.61 -14.45
N GLY A 112 -7.12 3.76 -13.77
CA GLY A 112 -7.44 5.04 -14.40
C GLY A 112 -8.87 5.09 -14.98
N MET A 113 -9.76 4.20 -14.53
CA MET A 113 -11.19 4.18 -14.86
C MET A 113 -11.94 5.11 -13.89
N TYR A 114 -11.60 6.40 -13.95
CA TYR A 114 -11.97 7.38 -12.94
C TYR A 114 -13.48 7.59 -12.81
N GLU A 115 -14.20 7.66 -13.94
CA GLU A 115 -15.66 7.84 -13.92
C GLU A 115 -16.37 6.68 -13.22
N GLN A 116 -15.93 5.43 -13.48
CA GLN A 116 -16.50 4.25 -12.83
C GLN A 116 -16.18 4.25 -11.32
N ALA A 117 -14.96 4.60 -10.94
CA ALA A 117 -14.57 4.72 -9.55
C ALA A 117 -15.43 5.77 -8.81
N GLY A 118 -15.64 6.93 -9.42
CA GLY A 118 -16.49 8.00 -8.86
C GLY A 118 -17.94 7.52 -8.62
N LYS A 119 -18.53 6.82 -9.58
CA LYS A 119 -19.89 6.24 -9.45
C LYS A 119 -19.99 5.21 -8.33
N VAL A 120 -18.98 4.35 -8.18
CA VAL A 120 -18.95 3.39 -7.06
C VAL A 120 -18.84 4.12 -5.72
N GLY A 121 -17.93 5.10 -5.61
CA GLY A 121 -17.78 5.93 -4.40
C GLY A 121 -19.07 6.64 -4.02
N GLU A 122 -19.71 7.32 -4.96
CA GLU A 122 -21.00 8.00 -4.77
C GLU A 122 -22.08 7.04 -4.28
N SER A 123 -22.19 5.86 -4.90
CA SER A 123 -23.17 4.85 -4.52
C SER A 123 -22.97 4.36 -3.08
N LEU A 124 -21.71 4.08 -2.67
CA LEU A 124 -21.38 3.66 -1.32
C LEU A 124 -21.61 4.77 -0.29
N VAL A 125 -21.22 6.01 -0.59
CA VAL A 125 -21.50 7.16 0.27
C VAL A 125 -23.01 7.35 0.46
N ASN A 126 -23.78 7.31 -0.62
CA ASN A 126 -25.24 7.48 -0.55
C ASN A 126 -25.93 6.36 0.25
N ALA A 127 -25.46 5.13 0.12
CA ALA A 127 -26.02 4.00 0.85
C ALA A 127 -25.72 4.06 2.37
N LEU A 128 -24.57 4.60 2.76
CA LEU A 128 -24.03 4.46 4.13
C LEU A 128 -24.03 5.75 4.96
N LYS A 129 -24.12 6.95 4.35
CA LYS A 129 -23.94 8.25 5.03
C LYS A 129 -24.84 8.49 6.24
N ASN A 130 -26.00 7.83 6.30
CA ASN A 130 -26.95 7.95 7.42
C ASN A 130 -26.77 6.85 8.48
N SER A 131 -25.91 5.87 8.23
CA SER A 131 -25.78 4.65 9.05
C SER A 131 -24.43 4.51 9.74
N VAL A 132 -23.40 5.23 9.26
CA VAL A 132 -22.04 5.14 9.79
C VAL A 132 -21.40 6.53 9.90
N PRO A 133 -20.43 6.74 10.82
CA PRO A 133 -19.73 8.02 10.96
C PRO A 133 -18.75 8.26 9.79
N PHE A 134 -18.28 9.51 9.65
CA PHE A 134 -17.39 9.92 8.55
C PHE A 134 -16.10 9.12 8.49
N GLU A 135 -15.55 8.72 9.63
CA GLU A 135 -14.35 7.89 9.76
C GLU A 135 -14.50 6.51 9.11
N ALA A 136 -15.73 6.08 8.85
CA ALA A 136 -16.01 4.88 8.09
C ALA A 136 -16.27 5.16 6.60
N LEU A 137 -16.54 6.40 6.24
CA LEU A 137 -16.89 6.81 4.89
C LEU A 137 -15.74 7.42 4.12
N TYR A 138 -14.68 7.89 4.80
CA TYR A 138 -13.65 8.72 4.17
C TYR A 138 -13.05 8.10 2.90
N SER A 139 -12.84 6.78 2.87
CA SER A 139 -12.29 6.08 1.70
C SER A 139 -13.25 6.07 0.51
N PHE A 140 -14.57 6.03 0.76
CA PHE A 140 -15.59 6.11 -0.30
C PHE A 140 -15.74 7.55 -0.79
N VAL A 141 -15.68 8.53 0.13
CA VAL A 141 -15.64 9.97 -0.21
C VAL A 141 -14.37 10.30 -1.01
N PHE A 142 -13.22 9.72 -0.64
CA PHE A 142 -12.00 9.81 -1.44
C PHE A 142 -12.24 9.30 -2.87
N MET A 143 -12.77 8.09 -3.01
CA MET A 143 -13.05 7.44 -4.29
C MET A 143 -14.01 8.28 -5.15
N GLU A 144 -15.12 8.77 -4.56
CA GLU A 144 -16.10 9.64 -5.21
C GLU A 144 -15.43 10.92 -5.72
N LYS A 145 -14.75 11.64 -4.84
CA LYS A 145 -14.16 12.96 -5.18
C LYS A 145 -13.04 12.84 -6.20
N VAL A 146 -12.12 11.90 -6.01
CA VAL A 146 -10.99 11.68 -6.94
C VAL A 146 -11.52 11.19 -8.28
N GLY A 147 -12.44 10.22 -8.30
CA GLY A 147 -13.03 9.69 -9.52
C GLY A 147 -13.74 10.77 -10.32
N ASN A 148 -14.59 11.56 -9.68
CA ASN A 148 -15.33 12.65 -10.35
C ASN A 148 -14.39 13.76 -10.84
N ALA A 149 -13.37 14.15 -10.07
CA ALA A 149 -12.43 15.20 -10.45
C ALA A 149 -11.55 14.79 -11.65
N LEU A 150 -11.23 13.51 -11.77
CA LEU A 150 -10.36 12.98 -12.83
C LEU A 150 -11.13 12.38 -14.01
N ALA A 151 -12.47 12.34 -14.00
CA ALA A 151 -13.29 11.68 -15.02
C ALA A 151 -12.95 12.09 -16.47
N ASN A 152 -12.53 13.35 -16.66
CA ASN A 152 -12.12 13.88 -17.97
C ASN A 152 -10.60 14.10 -18.08
N VAL A 153 -9.82 13.62 -17.13
CA VAL A 153 -8.35 13.71 -17.16
C VAL A 153 -7.80 12.45 -17.82
N PRO A 154 -6.89 12.58 -18.79
CA PRO A 154 -6.27 11.42 -19.40
C PRO A 154 -5.57 10.54 -18.36
N LYS A 155 -5.65 9.21 -18.54
CA LYS A 155 -4.97 8.24 -17.67
C LYS A 155 -3.45 8.52 -17.65
N PRO A 156 -2.80 8.47 -16.49
CA PRO A 156 -1.34 8.49 -16.42
C PRO A 156 -0.71 7.31 -17.15
N TYR A 157 0.42 7.55 -17.80
CA TYR A 157 1.25 6.50 -18.39
C TYR A 157 2.73 6.87 -18.40
N LEU A 158 3.58 5.85 -18.37
CA LEU A 158 5.03 6.01 -18.38
C LEU A 158 5.59 5.79 -19.80
N GLU A 159 6.17 6.86 -20.36
CA GLU A 159 7.02 6.78 -21.55
C GLU A 159 8.47 6.54 -21.10
N ARG A 160 9.15 5.61 -21.73
CA ARG A 160 10.51 5.22 -21.37
C ARG A 160 11.34 4.87 -22.60
N PRO A 161 12.66 5.15 -22.58
CA PRO A 161 13.55 4.73 -23.64
C PRO A 161 13.78 3.20 -23.64
N ASP A 162 14.28 2.68 -24.77
CA ASP A 162 14.63 1.27 -24.94
C ASP A 162 15.96 0.89 -24.28
N LEU A 163 16.24 1.48 -23.12
CA LEU A 163 17.45 1.25 -22.32
C LEU A 163 17.14 1.42 -20.82
N ASP A 164 18.05 0.96 -19.97
CA ASP A 164 17.97 1.19 -18.54
C ASP A 164 18.20 2.68 -18.23
N VAL A 165 17.33 3.26 -17.42
CA VAL A 165 17.48 4.64 -16.97
C VAL A 165 18.05 4.66 -15.57
N ALA A 166 19.15 5.40 -15.39
CA ALA A 166 19.77 5.57 -14.09
C ALA A 166 19.69 7.05 -13.65
N VAL A 167 19.27 7.29 -12.41
CA VAL A 167 19.21 8.63 -11.81
C VAL A 167 19.92 8.66 -10.47
N PRO A 168 20.54 9.77 -10.08
CA PRO A 168 21.22 9.85 -8.80
C PRO A 168 20.25 9.69 -7.63
N MET A 169 20.76 9.11 -6.55
CA MET A 169 20.10 9.00 -5.26
C MET A 169 20.79 9.89 -4.25
N SER A 170 20.05 10.57 -3.39
CA SER A 170 20.62 11.19 -2.19
C SER A 170 19.99 10.60 -0.94
N VAL A 171 20.75 10.58 0.15
CA VAL A 171 20.35 10.06 1.45
C VAL A 171 20.62 11.11 2.49
N GLU A 172 19.60 11.50 3.24
CA GLU A 172 19.70 12.53 4.27
C GLU A 172 19.30 11.96 5.64
N THR A 173 19.97 12.42 6.69
CA THR A 173 19.60 12.06 8.06
C THR A 173 18.43 12.90 8.52
N VAL A 174 17.35 12.24 8.94
CA VAL A 174 16.14 12.87 9.47
C VAL A 174 15.78 12.20 10.80
N GLY A 175 15.77 12.97 11.85
CA GLY A 175 15.51 12.45 13.19
C GLY A 175 16.43 11.28 13.57
N ARG A 176 15.85 10.12 13.80
CA ARG A 176 16.57 8.89 14.20
C ARG A 176 16.97 7.98 13.03
N GLY A 177 16.68 8.38 11.81
CA GLY A 177 16.90 7.55 10.63
C GLY A 177 17.30 8.34 9.40
N LYS A 178 16.92 7.87 8.24
CA LYS A 178 17.30 8.44 6.95
C LYS A 178 16.12 8.47 5.99
N HIS A 179 16.05 9.51 5.16
CA HIS A 179 15.21 9.48 3.95
C HIS A 179 16.09 9.25 2.72
N ILE A 180 15.50 8.56 1.74
CA ILE A 180 16.11 8.29 0.44
C ILE A 180 15.35 9.11 -0.59
N TYR A 181 16.09 9.97 -1.32
CA TYR A 181 15.52 10.92 -2.26
C TYR A 181 15.86 10.58 -3.69
N ILE A 182 14.95 10.98 -4.58
CA ILE A 182 15.11 10.89 -6.04
C ILE A 182 14.77 12.24 -6.67
N PRO A 183 15.58 12.74 -7.64
CA PRO A 183 15.27 13.97 -8.34
C PRO A 183 14.09 13.79 -9.29
N VAL A 184 13.10 14.67 -9.16
CA VAL A 184 11.89 14.71 -9.99
C VAL A 184 11.71 16.11 -10.55
N GLU A 185 11.52 16.23 -11.87
CA GLU A 185 11.21 17.46 -12.56
C GLU A 185 9.72 17.54 -12.88
N VAL A 186 9.05 18.61 -12.50
CA VAL A 186 7.67 18.93 -12.91
C VAL A 186 7.65 20.35 -13.45
N ASN A 187 7.14 20.53 -14.67
CA ASN A 187 7.08 21.83 -15.35
C ASN A 187 8.41 22.59 -15.35
N GLY A 188 9.54 21.87 -15.53
CA GLY A 188 10.88 22.46 -15.60
C GLY A 188 11.53 22.78 -14.24
N ILE A 189 10.87 22.45 -13.11
CA ILE A 189 11.41 22.65 -11.77
C ILE A 189 11.76 21.29 -11.17
N THR A 190 13.05 21.09 -10.88
CA THR A 190 13.56 19.86 -10.27
C THR A 190 13.63 20.01 -8.76
N LYS A 191 13.08 19.02 -8.03
CA LYS A 191 13.18 18.87 -6.57
C LYS A 191 13.54 17.43 -6.20
N ASN A 192 14.07 17.26 -5.00
CA ASN A 192 14.29 15.94 -4.44
C ASN A 192 13.01 15.43 -3.76
N TYR A 193 12.44 14.36 -4.30
CA TYR A 193 11.26 13.70 -3.72
C TYR A 193 11.69 12.55 -2.82
N ILE A 194 10.98 12.36 -1.72
CA ILE A 194 11.09 11.13 -0.93
C ILE A 194 10.58 9.99 -1.80
N PHE A 195 11.37 8.93 -1.95
CA PHE A 195 10.95 7.70 -2.59
C PHE A 195 10.21 6.84 -1.55
N ASP A 196 8.89 6.71 -1.68
CA ASP A 196 8.02 6.19 -0.64
C ASP A 196 7.08 5.09 -1.14
N THR A 197 7.45 3.83 -0.89
CA THR A 197 6.61 2.67 -1.21
C THR A 197 5.41 2.51 -0.28
N GLY A 198 5.40 3.16 0.89
CA GLY A 198 4.28 3.21 1.83
C GLY A 198 3.18 4.20 1.42
N CYS A 199 3.50 5.13 0.52
CA CYS A 199 2.55 6.14 0.04
C CYS A 199 1.54 5.55 -0.96
N SER A 200 0.48 4.95 -0.44
CA SER A 200 -0.52 4.17 -1.20
C SER A 200 -1.51 5.02 -2.01
N PHE A 201 -1.61 6.31 -1.74
CA PHE A 201 -2.54 7.22 -2.43
C PHE A 201 -1.97 7.86 -3.70
N GLY A 202 -0.71 7.60 -4.03
CA GLY A 202 -0.02 8.17 -5.18
C GLY A 202 1.04 9.21 -4.80
N ASN A 203 1.30 10.18 -5.70
CA ASN A 203 2.33 11.18 -5.44
C ASN A 203 1.79 12.31 -4.57
N PHE A 204 2.61 12.80 -3.64
CA PHE A 204 2.32 13.99 -2.84
C PHE A 204 3.28 15.12 -3.16
N VAL A 205 2.80 16.35 -3.00
CA VAL A 205 3.64 17.57 -3.05
C VAL A 205 3.18 18.53 -1.97
N SER A 206 4.11 19.38 -1.50
CA SER A 206 3.74 20.49 -0.62
C SER A 206 2.95 21.56 -1.39
N GLU A 207 2.07 22.28 -0.70
CA GLU A 207 1.32 23.39 -1.30
C GLU A 207 2.26 24.48 -1.86
N LYS A 208 3.40 24.71 -1.20
CA LYS A 208 4.44 25.63 -1.66
C LYS A 208 4.99 25.21 -3.02
N TYR A 209 5.40 23.95 -3.14
CA TYR A 209 5.94 23.45 -4.41
C TYR A 209 4.87 23.36 -5.50
N ALA A 210 3.64 22.96 -5.15
CA ALA A 210 2.53 22.94 -6.11
C ALA A 210 2.30 24.32 -6.76
N LYS A 211 2.39 25.40 -5.97
CA LYS A 211 2.32 26.80 -6.48
C LYS A 211 3.52 27.16 -7.32
N GLU A 212 4.74 26.83 -6.85
CA GLU A 212 6.00 27.09 -7.55
C GLU A 212 6.03 26.41 -8.93
N ALA A 213 5.65 25.13 -8.99
CA ALA A 213 5.60 24.35 -10.22
C ALA A 213 4.35 24.59 -11.09
N GLY A 214 3.44 25.44 -10.65
CA GLY A 214 2.23 25.79 -11.42
C GLY A 214 1.29 24.62 -11.64
N LEU A 215 1.11 23.73 -10.64
CA LEU A 215 0.19 22.59 -10.75
C LEU A 215 -1.24 23.05 -10.87
N LYS A 216 -2.01 22.37 -11.70
CA LYS A 216 -3.44 22.65 -11.90
C LYS A 216 -4.26 21.95 -10.83
N ILE A 217 -4.80 22.70 -9.87
CA ILE A 217 -5.76 22.17 -8.88
C ILE A 217 -7.06 21.79 -9.59
N VAL A 218 -7.51 20.55 -9.42
CA VAL A 218 -8.73 19.99 -10.03
C VAL A 218 -9.80 19.67 -8.99
N ALA A 219 -9.43 19.49 -7.72
CA ALA A 219 -10.39 19.34 -6.61
C ALA A 219 -9.76 19.77 -5.28
N ASP A 220 -10.62 19.94 -4.27
CA ASP A 220 -10.25 20.32 -2.89
C ASP A 220 -10.95 19.41 -1.88
N SER A 221 -10.45 19.41 -0.65
CA SER A 221 -11.05 18.70 0.48
C SER A 221 -11.17 17.19 0.22
N ILE A 222 -10.14 16.60 -0.35
CA ILE A 222 -10.02 15.15 -0.54
C ILE A 222 -9.56 14.53 0.78
N PRO A 223 -10.35 13.66 1.42
CA PRO A 223 -9.94 13.04 2.67
C PRO A 223 -8.87 11.97 2.42
N VAL A 224 -7.77 12.01 3.13
CA VAL A 224 -6.71 10.98 3.12
C VAL A 224 -6.38 10.58 4.56
N SER A 225 -6.02 9.32 4.77
CA SER A 225 -5.65 8.80 6.08
C SER A 225 -4.13 8.65 6.18
N GLY A 226 -3.58 9.20 7.24
CA GLY A 226 -2.24 8.98 7.70
C GLY A 226 -2.26 8.57 9.17
N MET A 227 -1.62 9.35 10.04
CA MET A 227 -1.77 9.23 11.50
C MET A 227 -3.21 9.56 11.92
N GLU A 228 -3.78 10.57 11.28
CA GLU A 228 -5.20 10.95 11.37
C GLU A 228 -5.77 11.14 9.96
N ILE A 229 -7.11 11.36 9.87
CA ILE A 229 -7.74 11.75 8.62
C ILE A 229 -7.51 13.23 8.39
N GLY A 230 -6.76 13.54 7.35
CA GLY A 230 -6.53 14.91 6.89
C GLY A 230 -7.21 15.17 5.55
N PHE A 231 -7.12 16.43 5.09
CA PHE A 231 -7.69 16.84 3.82
C PHE A 231 -6.61 17.47 2.94
N VAL A 232 -6.58 17.07 1.67
CA VAL A 232 -5.64 17.54 0.66
C VAL A 232 -6.38 18.11 -0.55
N LYS A 233 -5.67 18.84 -1.41
CA LYS A 233 -6.15 19.19 -2.75
C LYS A 233 -5.66 18.14 -3.74
N LEU A 234 -6.37 18.00 -4.85
CA LEU A 234 -5.96 17.17 -5.98
C LEU A 234 -5.45 18.08 -7.10
N ALA A 235 -4.29 17.76 -7.64
CA ALA A 235 -3.70 18.51 -8.73
C ALA A 235 -3.20 17.60 -9.85
N THR A 236 -3.05 18.16 -11.03
CA THR A 236 -2.47 17.51 -12.21
C THR A 236 -1.37 18.37 -12.84
N ALA A 237 -0.48 17.72 -13.58
CA ALA A 237 0.45 18.36 -14.51
C ALA A 237 0.43 17.60 -15.84
N ASP A 238 1.02 18.19 -16.88
CA ASP A 238 1.11 17.53 -18.18
C ASP A 238 2.09 16.36 -18.13
N SER A 239 3.23 16.57 -17.42
CA SER A 239 4.23 15.53 -17.24
C SER A 239 5.08 15.74 -16.00
N MET A 240 5.70 14.66 -15.55
CA MET A 240 6.77 14.63 -14.57
C MET A 240 7.92 13.80 -15.15
N LYS A 241 9.19 14.24 -14.94
CA LYS A 241 10.36 13.55 -15.44
C LYS A 241 11.25 13.04 -14.32
N ILE A 242 11.79 11.85 -14.53
CA ILE A 242 12.76 11.20 -13.65
C ILE A 242 13.90 10.68 -14.54
N GLY A 243 14.97 11.47 -14.66
CA GLY A 243 15.96 11.25 -15.72
C GLY A 243 15.31 11.30 -17.11
N GLU A 244 15.46 10.23 -17.90
CA GLU A 244 14.87 10.10 -19.24
C GLU A 244 13.47 9.49 -19.23
N LEU A 245 12.93 9.12 -18.06
CA LEU A 245 11.55 8.67 -17.92
C LEU A 245 10.62 9.88 -17.95
N VAL A 246 9.53 9.80 -18.74
CA VAL A 246 8.49 10.83 -18.78
C VAL A 246 7.17 10.19 -18.34
N TYR A 247 6.66 10.61 -17.19
CA TYR A 247 5.36 10.18 -16.68
C TYR A 247 4.33 11.23 -17.05
N HIS A 248 3.48 10.91 -18.01
CA HIS A 248 2.44 11.79 -18.54
C HIS A 248 1.21 11.81 -17.64
N ASN A 249 0.53 12.95 -17.59
CA ASN A 249 -0.69 13.18 -16.83
C ASN A 249 -0.58 12.82 -15.34
N PRO A 250 0.53 13.11 -14.63
CA PRO A 250 0.68 12.75 -13.23
C PRO A 250 -0.40 13.43 -12.38
N VAL A 251 -0.88 12.66 -11.39
CA VAL A 251 -1.80 13.15 -10.38
C VAL A 251 -1.05 13.31 -9.07
N PHE A 252 -1.30 14.43 -8.38
CA PHE A 252 -0.68 14.78 -7.12
C PHE A 252 -1.73 15.08 -6.05
N MET A 253 -1.50 14.58 -4.85
CA MET A 253 -2.13 15.07 -3.63
C MET A 253 -1.32 16.25 -3.13
N VAL A 254 -1.96 17.40 -2.95
CA VAL A 254 -1.28 18.62 -2.46
C VAL A 254 -1.55 18.75 -0.97
N ALA A 255 -0.52 18.48 -0.17
CA ALA A 255 -0.59 18.56 1.28
C ALA A 255 -0.61 20.03 1.74
N PRO A 256 -1.54 20.42 2.63
CA PRO A 256 -1.50 21.72 3.28
C PRO A 256 -0.27 21.83 4.18
N PRO A 257 0.15 23.05 4.55
CA PRO A 257 1.15 23.24 5.60
C PRO A 257 0.70 22.59 6.91
N ASP A 258 1.63 21.89 7.57
CA ASP A 258 1.41 21.26 8.87
C ASP A 258 2.47 21.77 9.85
N ASN A 259 2.09 22.63 10.79
CA ASN A 259 3.02 23.27 11.71
C ASN A 259 3.78 22.30 12.61
N GLU A 260 3.22 21.14 12.93
CA GLU A 260 3.87 20.11 13.75
C GLU A 260 4.89 19.33 12.92
N ILE A 261 4.48 18.81 11.77
CA ILE A 261 5.34 18.04 10.87
C ILE A 261 6.40 18.94 10.24
N ASP A 262 6.04 20.12 9.76
CA ASP A 262 6.97 21.10 9.13
C ASP A 262 8.04 21.57 10.10
N SER A 263 7.81 21.47 11.42
CA SER A 263 8.83 21.77 12.44
C SER A 263 9.91 20.67 12.55
N VAL A 264 9.60 19.45 12.12
CA VAL A 264 10.52 18.31 12.17
C VAL A 264 11.26 18.15 10.85
N PHE A 265 10.56 18.21 9.73
CA PHE A 265 11.15 18.23 8.40
C PHE A 265 10.17 18.82 7.38
N THR A 266 10.73 19.40 6.32
CA THR A 266 9.95 19.88 5.17
C THR A 266 10.22 19.00 3.96
N PHE A 267 9.20 18.77 3.14
CA PHE A 267 9.33 18.05 1.89
C PHE A 267 8.78 18.88 0.72
N ASP A 268 9.39 18.75 -0.45
CA ASP A 268 8.84 19.30 -1.69
C ASP A 268 7.87 18.31 -2.33
N GLY A 269 8.24 17.02 -2.36
CA GLY A 269 7.39 15.97 -2.90
C GLY A 269 7.71 14.56 -2.38
N VAL A 270 6.75 13.67 -2.58
CA VAL A 270 6.82 12.23 -2.30
C VAL A 270 6.42 11.48 -3.56
N LEU A 271 7.26 10.56 -4.01
CA LEU A 271 6.99 9.69 -5.14
C LEU A 271 6.38 8.40 -4.63
N GLY A 272 5.10 8.20 -4.93
CA GLY A 272 4.31 7.11 -4.36
C GLY A 272 3.86 6.04 -5.36
N TYR A 273 2.88 5.26 -4.95
CA TYR A 273 2.44 4.01 -5.57
C TYR A 273 2.22 4.09 -7.07
N ASN A 274 1.53 5.12 -7.59
CA ASN A 274 1.12 5.15 -9.00
C ASN A 274 2.33 5.10 -9.93
N PHE A 275 3.33 5.96 -9.70
CA PHE A 275 4.56 5.94 -10.49
C PHE A 275 5.37 4.67 -10.23
N ILE A 276 5.53 4.26 -8.95
CA ILE A 276 6.35 3.11 -8.56
C ILE A 276 5.81 1.83 -9.23
N ARG A 277 4.49 1.63 -9.23
CA ARG A 277 3.84 0.53 -9.93
C ARG A 277 4.12 0.55 -11.43
N ASP A 278 3.94 1.72 -12.06
CA ASP A 278 4.07 1.87 -13.52
C ASP A 278 5.54 1.78 -13.97
N ALA A 279 6.49 2.06 -13.07
CA ALA A 279 7.91 1.80 -13.28
C ALA A 279 8.24 0.29 -13.36
N ARG A 280 7.37 -0.59 -12.89
CA ARG A 280 7.43 -2.05 -12.90
C ARG A 280 8.54 -2.65 -12.04
N GLU A 281 9.78 -2.25 -12.24
CA GLU A 281 10.95 -2.65 -11.45
C GLU A 281 11.84 -1.46 -11.19
N ILE A 282 12.33 -1.35 -9.96
CA ILE A 282 13.24 -0.31 -9.52
C ILE A 282 14.37 -0.98 -8.75
N ILE A 283 15.61 -0.69 -9.13
CA ILE A 283 16.80 -1.15 -8.42
C ILE A 283 17.39 0.03 -7.67
N ILE A 284 17.52 -0.08 -6.37
CA ILE A 284 18.23 0.88 -5.52
C ILE A 284 19.66 0.35 -5.37
N ASP A 285 20.60 1.01 -6.03
CA ASP A 285 22.03 0.69 -6.00
C ASP A 285 22.72 1.60 -4.97
N ASN A 286 22.85 1.11 -3.75
CA ASN A 286 23.41 1.86 -2.65
C ASN A 286 24.93 2.04 -2.77
N GLU A 287 25.64 1.11 -3.45
CA GLU A 287 27.09 1.27 -3.71
C GLU A 287 27.36 2.36 -4.73
N ALA A 288 26.54 2.45 -5.78
CA ALA A 288 26.70 3.45 -6.82
C ALA A 288 25.90 4.74 -6.53
N GLY A 289 25.09 4.80 -5.48
CA GLY A 289 24.29 5.96 -5.09
C GLY A 289 23.27 6.37 -6.16
N LYS A 290 22.53 5.39 -6.71
CA LYS A 290 21.56 5.65 -7.79
C LYS A 290 20.37 4.73 -7.79
N TYR A 291 19.27 5.20 -8.36
CA TYR A 291 18.16 4.36 -8.81
C TYR A 291 18.42 3.91 -10.25
N ILE A 292 18.03 2.67 -10.55
CA ILE A 292 18.04 2.13 -11.91
C ILE A 292 16.61 1.64 -12.20
N PHE A 293 16.08 2.06 -13.34
CA PHE A 293 14.80 1.63 -13.90
C PHE A 293 15.07 0.73 -15.10
N PRO A 294 15.11 -0.61 -14.93
CA PRO A 294 15.47 -1.52 -16.01
C PRO A 294 14.47 -1.43 -17.17
N HIS A 295 14.97 -1.42 -18.41
CA HIS A 295 14.12 -1.55 -19.59
C HIS A 295 13.42 -2.93 -19.61
N LYS A 296 14.19 -3.97 -19.32
CA LYS A 296 13.68 -5.35 -19.19
C LYS A 296 13.53 -5.70 -17.72
N VAL A 297 12.28 -6.01 -17.35
CA VAL A 297 11.94 -6.44 -16.00
C VAL A 297 12.48 -7.83 -15.73
N SER A 298 13.08 -8.04 -14.58
CA SER A 298 13.63 -9.34 -14.19
C SER A 298 12.54 -10.32 -13.74
N ASP A 299 12.82 -11.61 -13.87
CA ASP A 299 11.98 -12.69 -13.38
C ASP A 299 12.35 -13.05 -11.94
N GLY A 300 11.36 -13.50 -11.18
CA GLY A 300 11.54 -13.95 -9.80
C GLY A 300 10.25 -14.51 -9.21
N GLU A 301 10.39 -15.36 -8.19
CA GLU A 301 9.26 -15.85 -7.42
C GLU A 301 8.74 -14.76 -6.48
N PRO A 302 7.42 -14.54 -6.41
CA PRO A 302 6.82 -13.55 -5.53
C PRO A 302 7.15 -13.82 -4.05
N ASN A 303 7.66 -12.79 -3.39
CA ASN A 303 7.84 -12.72 -1.94
C ASN A 303 7.27 -11.41 -1.36
N MET A 304 6.51 -10.71 -2.19
CA MET A 304 5.81 -9.47 -1.88
C MET A 304 4.39 -9.53 -2.44
N TYR A 305 3.46 -8.85 -1.78
CA TYR A 305 2.09 -8.65 -2.27
C TYR A 305 1.57 -7.26 -1.89
N LEU A 306 0.51 -6.80 -2.53
CA LEU A 306 -0.15 -5.52 -2.21
C LEU A 306 -1.33 -5.73 -1.26
N SER A 307 -1.43 -4.86 -0.27
CA SER A 307 -2.59 -4.69 0.58
C SER A 307 -2.93 -3.21 0.64
N SER A 308 -4.06 -2.81 0.08
CA SER A 308 -4.45 -1.40 -0.08
C SER A 308 -3.34 -0.55 -0.74
N ASN A 309 -2.80 -1.02 -1.86
CA ASN A 309 -1.69 -0.42 -2.62
C ASN A 309 -0.35 -0.33 -1.86
N THR A 310 -0.27 -0.84 -0.65
CA THR A 310 0.97 -0.85 0.14
C THR A 310 1.64 -2.21 0.01
N PRO A 311 2.93 -2.29 -0.37
CA PRO A 311 3.63 -3.56 -0.51
C PRO A 311 3.91 -4.19 0.86
N ARG A 312 3.63 -5.48 0.96
CA ARG A 312 3.97 -6.32 2.11
C ARG A 312 4.97 -7.36 1.69
N VAL A 313 6.07 -7.42 2.40
CA VAL A 313 7.16 -8.37 2.16
C VAL A 313 7.08 -9.49 3.17
N ARG A 314 7.11 -10.72 2.69
CA ARG A 314 7.25 -11.89 3.54
C ARG A 314 8.69 -12.06 3.98
N ILE A 315 8.89 -12.00 5.28
CA ILE A 315 10.16 -12.32 5.93
C ILE A 315 10.07 -13.69 6.63
N ASN A 316 11.19 -14.25 7.04
CA ASN A 316 11.25 -15.40 7.93
C ASN A 316 12.04 -15.01 9.17
N TYR A 317 11.35 -14.98 10.31
CA TYR A 317 11.92 -14.72 11.63
C TYR A 317 11.62 -15.89 12.55
N ASP A 318 12.61 -16.42 13.22
CA ASP A 318 12.49 -17.58 14.11
C ASP A 318 11.76 -18.76 13.41
N GLU A 319 12.20 -19.04 12.17
CA GLU A 319 11.66 -20.08 11.27
C GLU A 319 10.16 -19.94 10.93
N LYS A 320 9.55 -18.81 11.27
CA LYS A 320 8.14 -18.53 10.94
C LYS A 320 8.02 -17.41 9.92
N PRO A 321 7.10 -17.54 8.96
CA PRO A 321 6.79 -16.46 8.03
C PRO A 321 6.08 -15.31 8.78
N PHE A 322 6.45 -14.08 8.44
CA PHE A 322 5.84 -12.87 8.96
C PHE A 322 5.85 -11.78 7.88
N ASP A 323 4.76 -11.04 7.74
CA ASP A 323 4.62 -10.04 6.69
C ASP A 323 4.77 -8.63 7.27
N LEU A 324 5.73 -7.87 6.75
CA LEU A 324 5.99 -6.47 7.10
C LEU A 324 5.67 -5.55 5.91
N ILE A 325 5.24 -4.34 6.18
CA ILE A 325 5.09 -3.31 5.15
C ILE A 325 6.48 -2.93 4.64
N LEU A 326 6.67 -2.83 3.33
CA LEU A 326 7.85 -2.17 2.77
C LEU A 326 7.50 -0.68 2.60
N ASP A 327 8.08 0.15 3.46
CA ASP A 327 7.79 1.56 3.58
C ASP A 327 9.09 2.37 3.52
N THR A 328 9.55 2.67 2.33
CA THR A 328 10.82 3.40 2.13
C THR A 328 10.73 4.87 2.53
N GLY A 329 9.53 5.40 2.75
CA GLY A 329 9.29 6.71 3.36
C GLY A 329 9.49 6.72 4.87
N ASN A 330 9.42 5.54 5.52
CA ASN A 330 9.76 5.43 6.95
C ASN A 330 11.29 5.49 7.13
N VAL A 331 11.74 6.44 7.93
CA VAL A 331 13.18 6.70 8.16
C VAL A 331 13.92 5.53 8.81
N LYS A 332 13.21 4.67 9.54
CA LYS A 332 13.74 3.50 10.26
C LYS A 332 12.67 2.44 10.40
N SER A 333 13.05 1.18 10.23
CA SER A 333 12.15 0.03 10.42
C SER A 333 11.62 -0.04 11.85
N ASP A 334 10.38 -0.50 11.98
CA ASP A 334 9.73 -0.77 13.26
C ASP A 334 8.89 -2.06 13.20
N LEU A 335 8.60 -2.61 14.36
CA LEU A 335 7.75 -3.78 14.54
C LEU A 335 6.49 -3.38 15.31
N GLY A 336 5.38 -3.96 14.93
CA GLY A 336 4.09 -3.65 15.54
C GLY A 336 3.73 -4.60 16.68
N ASN A 337 2.59 -4.31 17.33
CA ASN A 337 2.04 -5.14 18.40
C ASN A 337 1.72 -6.57 17.96
N LYS A 338 1.43 -6.79 16.68
CA LYS A 338 1.25 -8.14 16.10
C LYS A 338 2.54 -8.97 16.21
N PHE A 339 3.72 -8.35 16.01
CA PHE A 339 4.99 -9.03 16.21
C PHE A 339 5.17 -9.42 17.68
N ALA A 340 4.87 -8.51 18.61
CA ALA A 340 4.96 -8.76 20.03
C ALA A 340 4.04 -9.92 20.49
N GLU A 341 2.87 -10.08 19.88
CA GLU A 341 1.95 -11.19 20.18
C GLU A 341 2.46 -12.54 19.64
N ILE A 342 3.03 -12.56 18.42
CA ILE A 342 3.48 -13.81 17.78
C ILE A 342 4.85 -14.26 18.32
N PHE A 343 5.72 -13.31 18.69
CA PHE A 343 7.08 -13.55 19.16
C PHE A 343 7.35 -12.92 20.54
N PRO A 344 6.56 -13.26 21.58
CA PRO A 344 6.69 -12.62 22.90
C PRO A 344 8.09 -12.80 23.52
N HIS A 345 8.74 -13.92 23.23
CA HIS A 345 10.10 -14.20 23.72
C HIS A 345 11.15 -13.21 23.18
N ALA A 346 10.93 -12.61 22.00
CA ALA A 346 11.85 -11.66 21.40
C ALA A 346 11.96 -10.35 22.20
N ILE A 347 10.93 -10.03 22.98
CA ILE A 347 10.81 -8.77 23.73
C ILE A 347 10.75 -8.99 25.25
N GLU A 348 10.88 -10.22 25.71
CA GLU A 348 10.84 -10.55 27.13
C GLU A 348 11.99 -9.87 27.89
N GLY A 349 11.66 -9.22 29.00
CA GLY A 349 12.64 -8.53 29.85
C GLY A 349 13.16 -7.18 29.32
N LEU A 350 12.74 -6.75 28.11
CA LEU A 350 13.10 -5.44 27.59
C LEU A 350 12.33 -4.31 28.30
N ALA A 351 13.02 -3.21 28.60
CA ALA A 351 12.43 -2.06 29.26
C ALA A 351 11.49 -1.29 28.32
N GLU A 352 10.29 -0.99 28.81
CA GLU A 352 9.33 -0.14 28.10
C GLU A 352 9.74 1.34 28.19
N HIS A 353 9.49 2.07 27.11
CA HIS A 353 9.66 3.52 27.04
C HIS A 353 8.59 4.14 26.15
N THR A 354 8.39 5.43 26.32
CA THR A 354 7.50 6.22 25.45
C THR A 354 8.31 6.84 24.32
N THR A 355 7.83 6.74 23.10
CA THR A 355 8.42 7.36 21.92
C THR A 355 7.32 7.95 21.03
N SER A 356 7.70 8.74 20.01
CA SER A 356 6.76 9.39 19.09
C SER A 356 6.86 8.78 17.70
N ARG A 357 5.73 8.64 17.04
CA ARG A 357 5.64 8.40 15.59
C ARG A 357 4.99 9.63 14.93
N GLY A 358 5.62 10.10 13.87
CA GLY A 358 5.08 11.16 13.03
C GLY A 358 4.78 10.68 11.63
N GLY A 359 3.83 11.33 10.96
CA GLY A 359 3.46 11.08 9.58
C GLY A 359 2.39 12.06 9.14
N PHE A 360 1.86 11.89 7.93
CA PHE A 360 0.77 12.75 7.47
C PHE A 360 -0.38 12.76 8.48
N GLY A 361 -0.84 13.96 8.88
CA GLY A 361 -1.93 14.17 9.83
C GLY A 361 -1.51 14.19 11.30
N GLY A 362 -0.20 14.20 11.64
CA GLY A 362 0.22 14.50 13.01
C GLY A 362 1.30 13.60 13.60
N ILE A 363 1.45 13.72 14.92
CA ILE A 363 2.39 12.96 15.75
C ILE A 363 1.61 12.25 16.87
N SER A 364 1.86 10.97 17.08
CA SER A 364 1.25 10.22 18.18
C SER A 364 2.31 9.63 19.12
N GLN A 365 1.96 9.53 20.40
CA GLN A 365 2.78 8.87 21.42
C GLN A 365 2.50 7.37 21.41
N ILE A 366 3.54 6.57 21.52
CA ILE A 366 3.44 5.12 21.57
C ILE A 366 4.29 4.56 22.71
N THR A 367 3.85 3.44 23.29
CA THR A 367 4.66 2.63 24.20
C THR A 367 5.37 1.55 23.40
N ALA A 368 6.68 1.51 23.50
CA ALA A 368 7.53 0.58 22.77
C ALA A 368 8.61 -0.04 23.67
N VAL A 369 9.24 -1.08 23.17
CA VAL A 369 10.53 -1.60 23.64
C VAL A 369 11.52 -1.56 22.50
N THR A 370 12.82 -1.43 22.79
CA THR A 370 13.86 -1.49 21.76
C THR A 370 14.44 -2.90 21.68
N LEU A 371 14.26 -3.57 20.54
CA LEU A 371 14.90 -4.84 20.24
C LEU A 371 16.34 -4.57 19.74
N PRO A 372 17.38 -4.93 20.52
CA PRO A 372 18.75 -4.54 20.18
C PRO A 372 19.23 -5.10 18.84
N LYS A 373 18.75 -6.30 18.47
CA LYS A 373 19.13 -6.99 17.23
C LYS A 373 17.92 -7.74 16.67
N PHE A 374 17.49 -7.36 15.47
CA PHE A 374 16.45 -8.04 14.69
C PHE A 374 17.10 -8.69 13.48
N CYS A 375 17.26 -10.03 13.52
CA CYS A 375 17.89 -10.82 12.47
C CYS A 375 16.87 -11.75 11.81
N PHE A 376 16.67 -11.62 10.51
CA PHE A 376 15.63 -12.34 9.75
C PHE A 376 16.10 -12.60 8.31
N LYS A 377 15.40 -13.51 7.63
CA LYS A 377 15.61 -13.75 6.19
C LYS A 377 14.61 -12.95 5.37
N ALA A 378 15.08 -12.19 4.40
CA ALA A 378 14.28 -11.45 3.42
C ALA A 378 15.07 -11.21 2.14
N ALA A 379 14.40 -10.98 1.02
CA ALA A 379 15.03 -10.62 -0.26
C ALA A 379 16.13 -11.58 -0.73
N GLY A 380 16.05 -12.85 -0.32
CA GLY A 380 17.03 -13.88 -0.67
C GLY A 380 18.27 -13.96 0.25
N THR A 381 18.34 -13.12 1.29
CA THR A 381 19.52 -13.08 2.19
C THR A 381 19.11 -12.94 3.66
N THR A 382 20.09 -12.98 4.55
CA THR A 382 19.90 -12.68 5.98
C THR A 382 20.17 -11.21 6.23
N VAL A 383 19.20 -10.52 6.81
CA VAL A 383 19.25 -9.09 7.16
C VAL A 383 19.34 -8.97 8.69
N THR A 384 20.13 -8.02 9.16
CA THR A 384 20.21 -7.66 10.57
C THR A 384 19.98 -6.16 10.73
N LEU A 385 18.92 -5.80 11.44
CA LEU A 385 18.66 -4.43 11.86
C LEU A 385 18.95 -4.29 13.37
N TYR A 386 19.35 -3.10 13.79
CA TYR A 386 19.71 -2.82 15.16
C TYR A 386 18.80 -1.76 15.78
N ASP A 387 18.59 -1.90 17.09
CA ASP A 387 17.79 -0.96 17.88
C ASP A 387 16.40 -0.73 17.28
N THR A 388 15.74 -1.83 16.87
CA THR A 388 14.43 -1.79 16.23
C THR A 388 13.33 -1.59 17.28
N GLU A 389 12.53 -0.56 17.13
CA GLU A 389 11.37 -0.31 17.99
C GLU A 389 10.30 -1.37 17.79
N VAL A 390 9.80 -1.94 18.88
CA VAL A 390 8.64 -2.85 18.88
C VAL A 390 7.50 -2.17 19.63
N VAL A 391 6.47 -1.78 18.91
CA VAL A 391 5.29 -1.09 19.48
C VAL A 391 4.47 -2.10 20.26
N LYS A 392 4.27 -1.88 21.55
CA LYS A 392 3.40 -2.71 22.39
C LYS A 392 1.98 -2.20 22.44
N LYS A 393 1.81 -0.87 22.49
CA LYS A 393 0.51 -0.22 22.55
C LYS A 393 0.58 1.15 21.85
N ALA A 394 -0.41 1.42 21.00
CA ALA A 394 -0.65 2.75 20.48
C ALA A 394 -1.82 3.39 21.25
N GLU A 395 -1.70 4.66 21.64
CA GLU A 395 -2.75 5.35 22.40
C GLU A 395 -4.06 5.46 21.61
N SER A 396 -3.96 5.56 20.29
CA SER A 396 -5.09 5.80 19.39
C SER A 396 -5.78 4.53 18.88
N SER A 397 -5.20 3.32 19.06
CA SER A 397 -5.73 2.11 18.40
C SER A 397 -5.36 0.81 19.12
N ASN A 398 -6.38 -0.05 19.33
CA ASN A 398 -6.18 -1.45 19.70
C ASN A 398 -6.00 -2.37 18.47
N GLN A 399 -5.77 -1.80 17.28
CA GLN A 399 -5.63 -2.58 16.06
C GLN A 399 -4.25 -3.25 15.98
N LEU A 400 -4.23 -4.52 15.53
CA LEU A 400 -2.98 -5.21 15.29
C LEU A 400 -2.27 -4.61 14.06
N PHE A 401 -1.03 -4.25 14.27
CA PHE A 401 -0.12 -3.68 13.28
C PHE A 401 1.14 -4.55 13.20
N SER A 402 1.55 -4.92 11.99
CA SER A 402 2.70 -5.82 11.80
C SER A 402 4.03 -5.10 12.01
N GLY A 403 4.14 -3.87 11.55
CA GLY A 403 5.38 -3.11 11.45
C GLY A 403 5.78 -2.83 10.01
N SER A 404 6.87 -2.09 9.84
CA SER A 404 7.39 -1.69 8.55
C SER A 404 8.91 -1.86 8.43
N LEU A 405 9.35 -2.19 7.21
CA LEU A 405 10.74 -2.16 6.76
C LEU A 405 11.00 -0.79 6.13
N GLY A 406 11.82 0.02 6.79
CA GLY A 406 12.10 1.40 6.42
C GLY A 406 13.37 1.57 5.59
N ALA A 407 13.86 2.80 5.55
CA ALA A 407 15.08 3.14 4.81
C ALA A 407 16.31 2.38 5.29
N ASP A 408 16.43 2.08 6.59
CA ASP A 408 17.52 1.27 7.15
C ASP A 408 17.56 -0.16 6.59
N PHE A 409 16.39 -0.76 6.31
CA PHE A 409 16.31 -2.04 5.61
C PHE A 409 16.83 -1.91 4.18
N VAL A 410 16.35 -0.91 3.42
CA VAL A 410 16.79 -0.68 2.03
C VAL A 410 18.30 -0.44 1.96
N LEU A 411 18.83 0.37 2.86
CA LEU A 411 20.26 0.73 2.91
C LEU A 411 21.15 -0.39 3.46
N SER A 412 20.58 -1.49 3.96
CA SER A 412 21.36 -2.66 4.41
C SER A 412 21.89 -3.53 3.27
N PHE A 413 21.38 -3.35 2.06
CA PHE A 413 21.83 -4.06 0.86
C PHE A 413 22.84 -3.23 0.05
N LYS A 414 23.71 -3.88 -0.70
CA LYS A 414 24.46 -3.20 -1.75
C LYS A 414 23.54 -2.75 -2.86
N ARG A 415 22.65 -3.65 -3.29
CA ARG A 415 21.60 -3.40 -4.27
C ARG A 415 20.31 -4.08 -3.83
N LEU A 416 19.20 -3.38 -3.97
CA LEU A 416 17.86 -3.92 -3.71
C LEU A 416 16.98 -3.70 -4.94
N ALA A 417 16.51 -4.78 -5.56
CA ALA A 417 15.47 -4.74 -6.58
C ALA A 417 14.10 -4.84 -5.94
N ILE A 418 13.18 -3.95 -6.33
CA ILE A 418 11.75 -3.95 -5.96
C ILE A 418 10.96 -4.09 -7.24
N ASN A 419 10.31 -5.23 -7.43
CA ASN A 419 9.64 -5.58 -8.68
C ASN A 419 8.12 -5.68 -8.47
N TYR A 420 7.39 -4.68 -8.97
CA TYR A 420 5.92 -4.62 -8.89
C TYR A 420 5.23 -5.42 -10.00
N GLN A 421 5.91 -5.79 -11.06
CA GLN A 421 5.33 -6.62 -12.12
C GLN A 421 5.21 -8.09 -11.72
N ASN A 422 6.26 -8.62 -11.05
CA ASN A 422 6.35 -10.01 -10.60
C ASN A 422 6.26 -10.15 -9.07
N MET A 423 6.02 -9.03 -8.36
CA MET A 423 5.76 -8.95 -6.93
C MET A 423 6.84 -9.61 -6.07
N PHE A 424 8.10 -9.20 -6.26
CA PHE A 424 9.20 -9.64 -5.42
C PHE A 424 10.17 -8.51 -5.07
N ILE A 425 10.92 -8.72 -3.99
CA ILE A 425 12.15 -8.00 -3.70
C ILE A 425 13.33 -8.96 -3.74
N ARG A 426 14.49 -8.47 -4.18
CA ARG A 426 15.74 -9.23 -4.22
C ARG A 426 16.90 -8.34 -3.82
N GLY A 427 17.68 -8.75 -2.82
CA GLY A 427 18.85 -8.05 -2.30
C GLY A 427 20.17 -8.74 -2.65
N GLU A 428 21.23 -7.92 -2.78
CA GLU A 428 22.61 -8.34 -2.95
C GLU A 428 23.51 -7.70 -1.87
#